data_42e5540f627758042e5b5e645cdefb1a
#
_entry.id   42e5540f627758042e5b5e645cdefb1a
#
_cell.length_a   1.000
_cell.length_b   1.000
_cell.length_c   1.000
_cell.angle_alpha   90.00
_cell.angle_beta   90.00
_cell.angle_gamma   90.00
#
_symmetry.space_group_name_H-M   'P 1'
#
loop_
_entity.id
_entity.type
_entity.pdbx_description
1 polymer ?
#
loop_
_entity_poly.entity_id
_entity_poly.type
_entity_poly.pdbx_seq_one_letter_code
_entity_poly.pdbx_strand_id
1 'polypeptide(L)'
;MVPSRRRFIQTLAATSALTASKPSWANTLATPVISCNQYSWFTFYQREKRSWAENLDASLAEYVKSGLKAFEPSFYSASDVKTLAPLLKKYQLTMPSAYLGSTLHEDAESKKTIETALAIAKEAHPLGLSILVTNPNPIRWGGTEIKSDEQLIRQAKNLDLLGSELKKQGITLAYHTHNAEFRAGAREFHHMLQNTHPQNVSLCLDAHWIYRGAGNSQVALFDIVKMYGKRVVELHIRQSVGQIWGETFGEGDIDYPRLVRELKAVNVKPLLVLEQCLEPQSPNTLNAIQAHQQDLTYAQKIFKGWV
;
A
#
# COMPACT_ATOMS: atom_id res chain seq x y z
N MET A 1 -44.01 -28.30 -62.12
CA MET A 1 -43.16 -29.49 -62.17
C MET A 1 -42.23 -29.57 -61.01
N VAL A 2 -42.38 -30.60 -60.21
CA VAL A 2 -41.64 -30.83 -58.95
C VAL A 2 -40.34 -31.56 -59.26
N PRO A 3 -39.24 -31.31 -58.58
CA PRO A 3 -38.28 -32.37 -58.30
C PRO A 3 -38.03 -32.52 -56.82
N SER A 4 -38.31 -33.66 -56.37
CA SER A 4 -37.41 -34.79 -56.05
C SER A 4 -36.67 -34.68 -54.70
N ARG A 5 -37.14 -35.49 -53.78
CA ARG A 5 -36.55 -35.80 -52.46
C ARG A 5 -35.18 -36.47 -52.60
N ARG A 6 -34.20 -36.03 -51.89
CA ARG A 6 -32.99 -36.81 -51.56
C ARG A 6 -32.98 -37.18 -50.09
N ARG A 7 -32.99 -38.47 -49.85
CA ARG A 7 -32.79 -39.12 -48.53
C ARG A 7 -31.37 -38.82 -48.03
N PHE A 8 -31.28 -38.40 -46.81
CA PHE A 8 -30.01 -38.36 -46.09
C PHE A 8 -29.97 -39.53 -45.10
N ILE A 9 -28.95 -40.35 -45.25
CA ILE A 9 -28.69 -41.54 -44.43
C ILE A 9 -28.15 -41.05 -43.07
N GLN A 10 -28.82 -41.47 -42.00
CA GLN A 10 -28.33 -41.29 -40.65
C GLN A 10 -27.33 -42.40 -40.33
N THR A 11 -26.05 -42.00 -40.13
CA THR A 11 -25.06 -42.87 -39.52
C THR A 11 -25.00 -42.51 -38.04
N LEU A 12 -25.48 -43.40 -37.16
CA LEU A 12 -25.25 -43.29 -35.73
C LEU A 12 -23.80 -43.58 -35.41
N ALA A 13 -23.04 -42.58 -35.02
CA ALA A 13 -21.78 -42.75 -34.32
C ALA A 13 -22.05 -42.62 -32.83
N ALA A 14 -21.99 -43.72 -32.10
CA ALA A 14 -22.02 -43.72 -30.64
C ALA A 14 -20.69 -43.20 -30.13
N THR A 15 -20.67 -41.93 -29.72
CA THR A 15 -19.56 -41.36 -28.95
C THR A 15 -19.80 -41.56 -27.48
N SER A 16 -19.05 -42.48 -26.90
CA SER A 16 -18.95 -42.69 -25.46
C SER A 16 -18.38 -41.41 -24.85
N ALA A 17 -19.22 -40.61 -24.19
CA ALA A 17 -18.77 -39.47 -23.39
C ALA A 17 -18.13 -40.02 -22.11
N LEU A 18 -16.81 -40.11 -22.10
CA LEU A 18 -16.05 -40.17 -20.86
C LEU A 18 -16.25 -38.83 -20.12
N THR A 19 -17.12 -38.83 -19.15
CA THR A 19 -17.18 -37.74 -18.18
C THR A 19 -15.90 -37.77 -17.35
N ALA A 20 -14.88 -37.05 -17.80
CA ALA A 20 -13.75 -36.71 -16.96
C ALA A 20 -14.29 -35.83 -15.83
N SER A 21 -14.50 -36.41 -14.67
CA SER A 21 -14.70 -35.66 -13.44
C SER A 21 -13.47 -34.77 -13.24
N LYS A 22 -13.63 -33.46 -13.46
CA LYS A 22 -12.62 -32.47 -13.06
C LYS A 22 -12.43 -32.65 -11.56
N PRO A 23 -11.21 -32.87 -11.08
CA PRO A 23 -10.98 -32.88 -9.64
C PRO A 23 -11.46 -31.54 -9.10
N SER A 24 -12.37 -31.59 -8.15
CA SER A 24 -12.77 -30.45 -7.34
C SER A 24 -11.54 -30.06 -6.52
N TRP A 25 -10.68 -29.21 -7.08
CA TRP A 25 -9.75 -28.47 -6.27
C TRP A 25 -10.61 -27.61 -5.37
N ALA A 26 -10.67 -27.97 -4.09
CA ALA A 26 -11.19 -27.09 -3.07
C ALA A 26 -10.47 -25.75 -3.30
N ASN A 27 -11.23 -24.71 -3.63
CA ASN A 27 -10.75 -23.33 -3.64
C ASN A 27 -10.33 -23.00 -2.21
N THR A 28 -9.12 -23.39 -1.83
CA THR A 28 -8.43 -22.76 -0.72
C THR A 28 -8.24 -21.34 -1.17
N LEU A 29 -9.09 -20.43 -0.66
CA LEU A 29 -8.96 -19.01 -0.89
C LEU A 29 -7.50 -18.66 -0.59
N ALA A 30 -6.76 -18.27 -1.61
CA ALA A 30 -5.34 -17.97 -1.46
C ALA A 30 -5.19 -16.87 -0.40
N THR A 31 -4.16 -17.00 0.43
CA THR A 31 -3.86 -15.99 1.46
C THR A 31 -3.21 -14.80 0.78
N PRO A 32 -3.69 -13.55 0.99
CA PRO A 32 -3.08 -12.39 0.39
C PRO A 32 -1.65 -12.20 0.86
N VAL A 33 -0.79 -11.71 -0.04
CA VAL A 33 0.54 -11.24 0.34
C VAL A 33 0.35 -9.96 1.16
N ILE A 34 0.86 -9.98 2.39
CA ILE A 34 0.82 -8.85 3.31
C ILE A 34 2.25 -8.37 3.53
N SER A 35 2.52 -7.13 3.19
CA SER A 35 3.76 -6.43 3.45
C SER A 35 3.71 -5.72 4.80
N CYS A 36 4.84 -5.26 5.30
CA CYS A 36 4.89 -4.37 6.45
C CYS A 36 5.87 -3.24 6.19
N ASN A 37 5.44 -2.02 6.52
CA ASN A 37 6.25 -0.83 6.39
C ASN A 37 7.38 -0.81 7.42
N GLN A 38 8.54 -0.36 7.01
CA GLN A 38 9.73 -0.23 7.87
C GLN A 38 9.49 0.62 9.11
N TYR A 39 8.65 1.66 9.00
CA TYR A 39 8.42 2.60 10.10
C TYR A 39 7.72 1.95 11.31
N SER A 40 6.89 0.93 11.10
CA SER A 40 6.31 0.14 12.19
C SER A 40 7.41 -0.44 13.07
N TRP A 41 8.36 -1.16 12.48
CA TRP A 41 9.50 -1.74 13.19
C TRP A 41 10.40 -0.70 13.85
N PHE A 42 10.60 0.43 13.16
CA PHE A 42 11.37 1.54 13.69
C PHE A 42 10.77 2.07 15.01
N THR A 43 9.44 2.20 15.13
CA THR A 43 8.79 2.69 16.36
C THR A 43 8.94 1.72 17.53
N PHE A 44 8.91 0.41 17.29
CA PHE A 44 9.19 -0.60 18.31
C PHE A 44 10.66 -0.54 18.78
N TYR A 45 11.59 -0.46 17.82
CA TYR A 45 13.02 -0.36 18.12
C TYR A 45 13.32 0.91 18.93
N GLN A 46 12.71 2.06 18.58
CA GLN A 46 12.84 3.29 19.36
C GLN A 46 12.36 3.10 20.80
N ARG A 47 11.20 2.46 21.00
CA ARG A 47 10.68 2.17 22.33
C ARG A 47 11.66 1.30 23.15
N GLU A 48 12.31 0.36 22.51
CA GLU A 48 13.32 -0.52 23.10
C GLU A 48 14.71 0.14 23.19
N LYS A 49 14.85 1.42 22.82
CA LYS A 49 16.14 2.15 22.76
C LYS A 49 17.17 1.49 21.85
N ARG A 50 16.71 0.88 20.77
CA ARG A 50 17.49 0.25 19.72
C ARG A 50 17.37 1.05 18.42
N SER A 51 18.32 0.89 17.51
CA SER A 51 18.25 1.47 16.16
C SER A 51 18.01 0.39 15.12
N TRP A 52 16.95 0.57 14.30
CA TRP A 52 16.66 -0.32 13.18
C TRP A 52 17.80 -0.37 12.16
N ALA A 53 18.40 0.79 11.88
CA ALA A 53 19.43 0.95 10.84
C ALA A 53 20.84 0.59 11.28
N GLU A 54 21.11 0.46 12.58
CA GLU A 54 22.46 0.17 13.10
C GLU A 54 23.00 -1.15 12.61
N ASN A 55 22.14 -2.17 12.55
CA ASN A 55 22.46 -3.48 11.99
C ASN A 55 21.25 -4.02 11.21
N LEU A 56 21.12 -3.60 9.95
CA LEU A 56 19.98 -3.96 9.11
C LEU A 56 19.85 -5.47 8.89
N ASP A 57 20.96 -6.20 8.88
CA ASP A 57 20.97 -7.67 8.78
C ASP A 57 20.31 -8.31 10.01
N ALA A 58 20.69 -7.90 11.21
CA ALA A 58 20.04 -8.39 12.43
C ALA A 58 18.57 -7.98 12.52
N SER A 59 18.23 -6.76 12.11
CA SER A 59 16.85 -6.25 12.10
C SER A 59 15.96 -7.07 11.17
N LEU A 60 16.44 -7.40 9.97
CA LEU A 60 15.70 -8.26 9.04
C LEU A 60 15.62 -9.72 9.50
N ALA A 61 16.64 -10.21 10.24
CA ALA A 61 16.55 -11.52 10.88
C ALA A 61 15.43 -11.57 11.95
N GLU A 62 15.17 -10.48 12.66
CA GLU A 62 14.00 -10.37 13.56
C GLU A 62 12.71 -10.23 12.77
N TYR A 63 12.70 -9.39 11.71
CA TYR A 63 11.55 -9.19 10.84
C TYR A 63 10.96 -10.51 10.34
N VAL A 64 11.77 -11.40 9.79
CA VAL A 64 11.28 -12.68 9.25
C VAL A 64 10.74 -13.64 10.30
N LYS A 65 11.11 -13.48 11.59
CA LYS A 65 10.55 -14.26 12.69
C LYS A 65 9.09 -13.93 12.97
N SER A 66 8.61 -12.76 12.52
CA SER A 66 7.19 -12.41 12.58
C SER A 66 6.33 -13.19 11.58
N GLY A 67 6.94 -13.90 10.63
CA GLY A 67 6.25 -14.62 9.56
C GLY A 67 6.00 -13.80 8.30
N LEU A 68 6.28 -12.50 8.33
CA LEU A 68 6.18 -11.62 7.16
C LEU A 68 7.14 -12.05 6.05
N LYS A 69 6.66 -11.98 4.79
CA LYS A 69 7.40 -12.38 3.59
C LYS A 69 7.57 -11.25 2.57
N ALA A 70 6.87 -10.15 2.78
CA ALA A 70 7.00 -8.95 1.96
C ALA A 70 7.33 -7.78 2.87
N PHE A 71 8.16 -6.86 2.37
CA PHE A 71 8.71 -5.74 3.12
C PHE A 71 8.57 -4.45 2.32
N GLU A 72 8.14 -3.39 2.94
CA GLU A 72 8.12 -2.04 2.37
C GLU A 72 9.19 -1.18 3.08
N PRO A 73 10.37 -1.03 2.47
CA PRO A 73 11.43 -0.16 2.99
C PRO A 73 11.15 1.31 2.71
N SER A 74 11.77 2.20 3.50
CA SER A 74 11.89 3.62 3.20
C SER A 74 13.27 3.88 2.60
N PHE A 75 13.32 4.52 1.42
CA PHE A 75 14.54 4.86 0.71
C PHE A 75 14.75 6.37 0.66
N TYR A 76 15.98 6.79 0.81
CA TYR A 76 16.44 8.18 0.67
C TYR A 76 17.35 8.35 -0.55
N SER A 77 17.89 7.25 -1.07
CA SER A 77 18.81 7.23 -2.20
C SER A 77 18.86 5.86 -2.88
N ALA A 78 19.40 5.82 -4.10
CA ALA A 78 19.64 4.57 -4.82
C ALA A 78 20.68 3.65 -4.11
N SER A 79 21.56 4.20 -3.28
CA SER A 79 22.51 3.41 -2.49
C SER A 79 21.84 2.57 -1.41
N ASP A 80 20.72 3.03 -0.87
CA ASP A 80 19.96 2.28 0.13
C ASP A 80 19.39 1.00 -0.48
N VAL A 81 18.92 1.08 -1.73
CA VAL A 81 18.45 -0.09 -2.49
C VAL A 81 19.57 -1.12 -2.63
N LYS A 82 20.79 -0.67 -3.01
CA LYS A 82 21.94 -1.56 -3.18
C LYS A 82 22.37 -2.24 -1.88
N THR A 83 22.27 -1.52 -0.78
CA THR A 83 22.54 -2.06 0.57
C THR A 83 21.50 -3.11 0.98
N LEU A 84 20.22 -2.89 0.66
CA LEU A 84 19.13 -3.79 1.01
C LEU A 84 19.07 -5.05 0.13
N ALA A 85 19.41 -4.95 -1.16
CA ALA A 85 19.24 -6.02 -2.15
C ALA A 85 19.79 -7.39 -1.72
N PRO A 86 21.05 -7.54 -1.23
CA PRO A 86 21.59 -8.82 -0.78
C PRO A 86 20.82 -9.38 0.42
N LEU A 87 20.27 -8.52 1.28
CA LEU A 87 19.51 -8.93 2.46
C LEU A 87 18.12 -9.43 2.11
N LEU A 88 17.45 -8.80 1.14
CA LEU A 88 16.17 -9.32 0.61
C LEU A 88 16.36 -10.76 0.09
N LYS A 89 17.42 -11.00 -0.67
CA LYS A 89 17.76 -12.34 -1.15
C LYS A 89 18.08 -13.31 0.00
N LYS A 90 18.89 -12.88 0.95
CA LYS A 90 19.28 -13.70 2.11
C LYS A 90 18.08 -14.18 2.91
N TYR A 91 17.12 -13.28 3.15
CA TYR A 91 15.93 -13.55 3.96
C TYR A 91 14.70 -13.97 3.15
N GLN A 92 14.83 -14.13 1.83
CA GLN A 92 13.74 -14.49 0.91
C GLN A 92 12.53 -13.55 1.04
N LEU A 93 12.80 -12.25 1.19
CA LEU A 93 11.80 -11.21 1.26
C LEU A 93 11.50 -10.66 -0.13
N THR A 94 10.23 -10.47 -0.43
CA THR A 94 9.78 -9.68 -1.61
C THR A 94 9.64 -8.22 -1.23
N MET A 95 9.78 -7.32 -2.22
CA MET A 95 9.65 -5.87 -2.05
C MET A 95 8.70 -5.33 -3.14
N PRO A 96 7.39 -5.54 -3.02
CA PRO A 96 6.43 -5.10 -4.02
C PRO A 96 6.22 -3.58 -4.02
N SER A 97 6.41 -2.93 -2.87
CA SER A 97 6.38 -1.48 -2.71
C SER A 97 7.58 -0.96 -1.92
N ALA A 98 7.85 0.32 -2.04
CA ALA A 98 8.82 1.06 -1.24
C ALA A 98 8.34 2.50 -1.02
N TYR A 99 8.78 3.11 0.08
CA TYR A 99 8.36 4.45 0.49
C TYR A 99 9.47 5.49 0.28
N LEU A 100 9.07 6.67 -0.17
CA LEU A 100 9.94 7.85 -0.34
C LEU A 100 9.20 9.12 0.08
N GLY A 101 9.75 9.86 1.06
CA GLY A 101 9.31 11.23 1.32
C GLY A 101 9.72 12.17 0.18
N SER A 102 8.87 13.13 -0.17
CA SER A 102 9.12 14.03 -1.30
C SER A 102 8.85 15.49 -0.96
N THR A 103 9.59 16.41 -1.60
CA THR A 103 9.29 17.84 -1.55
C THR A 103 8.97 18.30 -2.97
N LEU A 104 7.68 18.42 -3.27
CA LEU A 104 7.18 18.69 -4.63
C LEU A 104 6.56 20.08 -4.79
N HIS A 105 6.40 20.83 -3.71
CA HIS A 105 5.82 22.18 -3.69
C HIS A 105 6.85 23.29 -3.87
N GLU A 106 8.15 22.97 -3.90
CA GLU A 106 9.27 23.91 -4.10
C GLU A 106 10.05 23.53 -5.37
N ASP A 107 10.36 24.51 -6.24
CA ASP A 107 10.89 24.22 -7.57
C ASP A 107 12.26 23.52 -7.53
N ALA A 108 13.21 24.00 -6.71
CA ALA A 108 14.55 23.41 -6.61
C ALA A 108 14.51 21.98 -6.00
N GLU A 109 13.75 21.81 -4.93
CA GLU A 109 13.65 20.53 -4.22
C GLU A 109 12.83 19.50 -5.01
N SER A 110 11.82 19.93 -5.77
CA SER A 110 11.01 19.01 -6.59
C SER A 110 11.85 18.34 -7.68
N LYS A 111 12.74 19.08 -8.33
CA LYS A 111 13.66 18.51 -9.35
C LYS A 111 14.55 17.43 -8.74
N LYS A 112 15.19 17.73 -7.61
CA LYS A 112 16.05 16.80 -6.88
C LYS A 112 15.28 15.57 -6.41
N THR A 113 14.05 15.77 -5.88
CA THR A 113 13.16 14.67 -5.45
C THR A 113 12.85 13.75 -6.62
N ILE A 114 12.46 14.30 -7.78
CA ILE A 114 12.12 13.51 -8.97
C ILE A 114 13.35 12.71 -9.43
N GLU A 115 14.52 13.33 -9.54
CA GLU A 115 15.76 12.66 -9.92
C GLU A 115 16.10 11.51 -8.95
N THR A 116 15.97 11.74 -7.65
CA THR A 116 16.21 10.72 -6.61
C THR A 116 15.21 9.57 -6.72
N ALA A 117 13.91 9.86 -6.86
CA ALA A 117 12.87 8.85 -7.01
C ALA A 117 13.09 7.96 -8.24
N LEU A 118 13.46 8.54 -9.38
CA LEU A 118 13.76 7.80 -10.61
C LEU A 118 15.02 6.95 -10.49
N ALA A 119 16.04 7.41 -9.77
CA ALA A 119 17.23 6.63 -9.48
C ALA A 119 16.94 5.44 -8.55
N ILE A 120 16.13 5.64 -7.51
CA ILE A 120 15.65 4.56 -6.63
C ILE A 120 14.85 3.54 -7.45
N ALA A 121 13.89 4.01 -8.24
CA ALA A 121 13.03 3.17 -9.07
C ALA A 121 13.84 2.28 -10.01
N LYS A 122 14.84 2.82 -10.68
CA LYS A 122 15.73 2.10 -11.59
C LYS A 122 16.48 0.95 -10.90
N GLU A 123 16.98 1.17 -9.70
CA GLU A 123 17.71 0.15 -8.93
C GLU A 123 16.75 -0.88 -8.28
N ALA A 124 15.56 -0.45 -7.87
CA ALA A 124 14.61 -1.29 -7.13
C ALA A 124 13.68 -2.12 -8.02
N HIS A 125 13.39 -1.67 -9.25
CA HIS A 125 12.52 -2.41 -10.18
C HIS A 125 12.98 -3.86 -10.44
N PRO A 126 14.28 -4.13 -10.70
CA PRO A 126 14.77 -5.50 -10.86
C PRO A 126 14.61 -6.38 -9.61
N LEU A 127 14.39 -5.79 -8.44
CA LEU A 127 14.16 -6.49 -7.17
C LEU A 127 12.67 -6.76 -6.90
N GLY A 128 11.79 -6.40 -7.84
CA GLY A 128 10.34 -6.64 -7.76
C GLY A 128 9.51 -5.43 -7.35
N LEU A 129 10.10 -4.22 -7.24
CA LEU A 129 9.34 -3.00 -6.99
C LEU A 129 8.33 -2.74 -8.12
N SER A 130 7.06 -2.64 -7.77
CA SER A 130 5.96 -2.30 -8.69
C SER A 130 5.22 -1.02 -8.29
N ILE A 131 5.31 -0.63 -7.03
CA ILE A 131 4.68 0.57 -6.48
C ILE A 131 5.73 1.39 -5.74
N LEU A 132 5.87 2.67 -6.08
CA LEU A 132 6.62 3.63 -5.28
C LEU A 132 5.62 4.54 -4.58
N VAL A 133 5.60 4.45 -3.26
CA VAL A 133 4.74 5.29 -2.41
C VAL A 133 5.46 6.59 -2.10
N THR A 134 4.75 7.70 -2.20
CA THR A 134 5.30 8.99 -1.79
C THR A 134 4.30 9.83 -1.02
N ASN A 135 4.80 10.49 0.01
CA ASN A 135 4.09 11.52 0.74
C ASN A 135 4.82 12.87 0.51
N PRO A 136 4.15 13.85 -0.11
CA PRO A 136 4.70 15.20 -0.22
C PRO A 136 4.82 15.84 1.17
N ASN A 137 6.05 16.21 1.55
CA ASN A 137 6.32 16.80 2.85
C ASN A 137 5.42 18.02 3.13
N PRO A 138 4.94 18.18 4.39
CA PRO A 138 4.34 19.43 4.83
C PRO A 138 5.38 20.56 4.83
N ILE A 139 4.97 21.80 5.02
CA ILE A 139 5.91 22.95 5.17
C ILE A 139 6.88 22.67 6.32
N ARG A 140 6.36 22.10 7.42
CA ARG A 140 7.17 21.67 8.58
C ARG A 140 6.49 20.49 9.27
N TRP A 141 7.24 19.41 9.49
CA TRP A 141 6.77 18.28 10.26
C TRP A 141 6.45 18.70 11.71
N GLY A 142 5.30 18.30 12.20
CA GLY A 142 4.78 18.71 13.51
C GLY A 142 4.27 20.15 13.57
N GLY A 143 4.42 20.95 12.51
CA GLY A 143 3.89 22.30 12.40
C GLY A 143 2.40 22.33 12.07
N THR A 144 1.82 23.54 12.06
CA THR A 144 0.41 23.80 11.72
C THR A 144 0.25 24.52 10.39
N GLU A 145 1.35 24.85 9.74
CA GLU A 145 1.40 25.57 8.49
C GLU A 145 0.71 24.77 7.37
N ILE A 146 0.07 25.46 6.46
CA ILE A 146 -0.53 24.90 5.25
C ILE A 146 0.13 25.51 4.01
N LYS A 147 0.22 24.73 2.96
CA LYS A 147 0.75 25.19 1.66
C LYS A 147 -0.17 26.24 1.04
N SER A 148 0.41 27.21 0.32
CA SER A 148 -0.36 28.18 -0.49
C SER A 148 -0.98 27.49 -1.71
N ASP A 149 -1.88 28.17 -2.39
CA ASP A 149 -2.51 27.65 -3.61
C ASP A 149 -1.46 27.43 -4.72
N GLU A 150 -0.50 28.34 -4.85
CA GLU A 150 0.61 28.23 -5.83
C GLU A 150 1.49 27.02 -5.52
N GLN A 151 1.75 26.76 -4.23
CA GLN A 151 2.50 25.58 -3.80
C GLN A 151 1.74 24.27 -4.10
N LEU A 152 0.42 24.24 -3.88
CA LEU A 152 -0.42 23.09 -4.19
C LEU A 152 -0.51 22.81 -5.69
N ILE A 153 -0.71 23.86 -6.51
CA ILE A 153 -0.71 23.75 -7.97
C ILE A 153 0.63 23.19 -8.48
N ARG A 154 1.74 23.71 -7.95
CA ARG A 154 3.07 23.22 -8.28
C ARG A 154 3.27 21.77 -7.85
N GLN A 155 2.86 21.42 -6.64
CA GLN A 155 2.94 20.06 -6.11
C GLN A 155 2.17 19.06 -6.96
N ALA A 156 0.93 19.37 -7.36
CA ALA A 156 0.13 18.51 -8.21
C ALA A 156 0.81 18.28 -9.58
N LYS A 157 1.32 19.36 -10.20
CA LYS A 157 2.06 19.26 -11.47
C LYS A 157 3.30 18.38 -11.35
N ASN A 158 4.09 18.54 -10.28
CA ASN A 158 5.31 17.76 -10.07
C ASN A 158 5.02 16.32 -9.68
N LEU A 159 3.94 16.06 -8.94
CA LEU A 159 3.47 14.72 -8.61
C LEU A 159 3.01 13.98 -9.88
N ASP A 160 2.26 14.64 -10.75
CA ASP A 160 1.83 14.06 -12.04
C ASP A 160 3.02 13.77 -12.96
N LEU A 161 3.99 14.68 -13.03
CA LEU A 161 5.23 14.47 -13.78
C LEU A 161 6.00 13.26 -13.24
N LEU A 162 6.23 13.18 -11.93
CA LEU A 162 6.91 12.04 -11.30
C LEU A 162 6.20 10.73 -11.64
N GLY A 163 4.87 10.70 -11.52
CA GLY A 163 4.08 9.51 -11.85
C GLY A 163 4.20 9.10 -13.32
N SER A 164 4.19 10.07 -14.25
CA SER A 164 4.37 9.79 -15.67
C SER A 164 5.76 9.23 -16.00
N GLU A 165 6.82 9.71 -15.34
CA GLU A 165 8.18 9.20 -15.51
C GLU A 165 8.37 7.80 -14.92
N LEU A 166 7.84 7.55 -13.71
CA LEU A 166 7.87 6.21 -13.09
C LEU A 166 7.11 5.18 -13.93
N LYS A 167 5.97 5.57 -14.51
CA LYS A 167 5.19 4.71 -15.40
C LYS A 167 6.00 4.23 -16.62
N LYS A 168 6.90 5.06 -17.16
CA LYS A 168 7.81 4.66 -18.26
C LYS A 168 8.79 3.57 -17.81
N GLN A 169 9.07 3.47 -16.52
CA GLN A 169 9.88 2.42 -15.92
C GLN A 169 9.05 1.20 -15.45
N GLY A 170 7.73 1.17 -15.70
CA GLY A 170 6.84 0.09 -15.27
C GLY A 170 6.45 0.17 -13.78
N ILE A 171 6.63 1.32 -13.12
CA ILE A 171 6.34 1.52 -11.71
C ILE A 171 5.14 2.45 -11.55
N THR A 172 4.23 2.07 -10.66
CA THR A 172 3.08 2.87 -10.27
C THR A 172 3.47 3.83 -9.14
N LEU A 173 3.18 5.13 -9.30
CA LEU A 173 3.28 6.09 -8.19
C LEU A 173 2.01 6.05 -7.37
N ALA A 174 2.14 5.86 -6.05
CA ALA A 174 1.03 5.91 -5.11
C ALA A 174 1.21 7.09 -4.14
N TYR A 175 0.24 8.02 -4.17
CA TYR A 175 0.19 9.17 -3.26
C TYR A 175 -0.30 8.72 -1.90
N HIS A 176 0.53 8.91 -0.88
CA HIS A 176 0.23 8.66 0.53
C HIS A 176 0.05 9.97 1.29
N THR A 177 -0.67 9.93 2.40
CA THR A 177 -1.00 11.12 3.19
C THR A 177 -0.91 10.86 4.70
N HIS A 178 -0.72 11.96 5.43
CA HIS A 178 -0.83 12.03 6.88
C HIS A 178 -2.00 12.94 7.28
N ASN A 179 -2.04 13.38 8.52
CA ASN A 179 -3.06 14.33 8.98
C ASN A 179 -2.89 15.75 8.42
N ALA A 180 -1.71 16.11 7.94
CA ALA A 180 -1.43 17.45 7.43
C ALA A 180 -2.26 17.80 6.18
N GLU A 181 -2.44 16.84 5.27
CA GLU A 181 -3.15 16.98 4.01
C GLU A 181 -4.66 17.14 4.20
N PHE A 182 -5.17 16.75 5.38
CA PHE A 182 -6.59 16.88 5.74
C PHE A 182 -6.95 18.22 6.40
N ARG A 183 -5.97 19.09 6.64
CA ARG A 183 -6.20 20.45 7.16
C ARG A 183 -6.99 21.29 6.15
N ALA A 184 -7.62 22.36 6.64
CA ALA A 184 -8.37 23.31 5.82
C ALA A 184 -9.37 22.63 4.87
N GLY A 185 -10.15 21.66 5.38
CA GLY A 185 -11.15 20.94 4.60
C GLY A 185 -10.56 19.91 3.62
N ALA A 186 -9.42 19.33 3.95
CA ALA A 186 -8.70 18.36 3.11
C ALA A 186 -8.29 18.95 1.73
N ARG A 187 -8.04 20.28 1.69
CA ARG A 187 -7.73 21.00 0.46
C ARG A 187 -6.57 20.38 -0.30
N GLU A 188 -5.46 20.08 0.37
CA GLU A 188 -4.30 19.47 -0.25
C GLU A 188 -4.65 18.07 -0.78
N PHE A 189 -5.26 17.22 0.04
CA PHE A 189 -5.66 15.87 -0.35
C PHE A 189 -6.51 15.84 -1.62
N HIS A 190 -7.59 16.63 -1.62
CA HIS A 190 -8.49 16.69 -2.76
C HIS A 190 -7.82 17.29 -3.99
N HIS A 191 -7.00 18.35 -3.82
CA HIS A 191 -6.33 18.99 -4.93
C HIS A 191 -5.37 18.02 -5.65
N MET A 192 -4.59 17.23 -4.92
CA MET A 192 -3.69 16.23 -5.52
C MET A 192 -4.47 15.22 -6.36
N LEU A 193 -5.55 14.67 -5.84
CA LEU A 193 -6.33 13.65 -6.54
C LEU A 193 -7.20 14.21 -7.69
N GLN A 194 -7.62 15.46 -7.63
CA GLN A 194 -8.41 16.10 -8.70
C GLN A 194 -7.53 16.64 -9.84
N ASN A 195 -6.28 17.04 -9.55
CA ASN A 195 -5.42 17.73 -10.49
C ASN A 195 -4.21 16.89 -10.94
N THR A 196 -4.26 15.59 -10.76
CA THR A 196 -3.31 14.62 -11.32
C THR A 196 -4.04 13.58 -12.15
N HIS A 197 -3.38 13.12 -13.22
CA HIS A 197 -3.97 12.11 -14.10
C HIS A 197 -4.06 10.74 -13.38
N PRO A 198 -5.20 10.04 -13.38
CA PRO A 198 -5.36 8.76 -12.66
C PRO A 198 -4.42 7.65 -13.10
N GLN A 199 -3.89 7.72 -14.33
CA GLN A 199 -2.90 6.77 -14.83
C GLN A 199 -1.46 7.09 -14.42
N ASN A 200 -1.20 8.30 -13.91
CA ASN A 200 0.11 8.74 -13.44
C ASN A 200 0.21 8.62 -11.92
N VAL A 201 -0.85 9.02 -11.21
CA VAL A 201 -0.87 9.04 -9.75
C VAL A 201 -2.02 8.18 -9.24
N SER A 202 -1.70 7.12 -8.57
CA SER A 202 -2.63 6.27 -7.81
C SER A 202 -2.70 6.72 -6.35
N LEU A 203 -3.49 6.04 -5.53
CA LEU A 203 -3.64 6.32 -4.11
C LEU A 203 -3.11 5.14 -3.29
N CYS A 204 -2.15 5.41 -2.41
CA CYS A 204 -1.89 4.61 -1.23
C CYS A 204 -2.83 5.12 -0.14
N LEU A 205 -3.92 4.39 0.10
CA LEU A 205 -4.92 4.78 1.07
C LEU A 205 -4.43 4.38 2.46
N ASP A 206 -4.01 5.35 3.28
CA ASP A 206 -3.82 5.10 4.71
C ASP A 206 -5.15 5.33 5.44
N ALA A 207 -5.79 4.24 5.84
CA ALA A 207 -7.10 4.30 6.46
C ALA A 207 -7.09 5.08 7.78
N HIS A 208 -6.00 4.97 8.55
CA HIS A 208 -5.92 5.61 9.86
C HIS A 208 -5.58 7.10 9.77
N TRP A 209 -4.67 7.50 8.87
CA TRP A 209 -4.37 8.92 8.69
C TRP A 209 -5.56 9.70 8.13
N ILE A 210 -6.37 9.10 7.24
CA ILE A 210 -7.63 9.69 6.81
C ILE A 210 -8.59 9.84 7.98
N TYR A 211 -8.81 8.77 8.75
CA TYR A 211 -9.66 8.77 9.93
C TYR A 211 -9.24 9.86 10.93
N ARG A 212 -7.96 9.84 11.36
CA ARG A 212 -7.41 10.80 12.34
C ARG A 212 -7.36 12.22 11.79
N GLY A 213 -6.92 12.42 10.56
CA GLY A 213 -6.81 13.73 9.91
C GLY A 213 -8.16 14.43 9.71
N ALA A 214 -9.23 13.66 9.58
CA ALA A 214 -10.60 14.15 9.48
C ALA A 214 -11.32 14.21 10.85
N GLY A 215 -10.59 14.33 11.95
CA GLY A 215 -11.16 14.44 13.30
C GLY A 215 -11.73 13.13 13.85
N ASN A 216 -11.09 12.01 13.58
CA ASN A 216 -11.49 10.65 13.95
C ASN A 216 -12.84 10.24 13.35
N SER A 217 -13.02 10.53 12.07
CA SER A 217 -14.27 10.32 11.35
C SER A 217 -14.22 9.13 10.41
N GLN A 218 -14.98 8.07 10.71
CA GLN A 218 -15.21 6.98 9.76
C GLN A 218 -16.06 7.43 8.55
N VAL A 219 -16.93 8.43 8.71
CA VAL A 219 -17.70 8.99 7.59
C VAL A 219 -16.75 9.53 6.53
N ALA A 220 -15.76 10.33 6.92
CA ALA A 220 -14.76 10.87 6.00
C ALA A 220 -13.96 9.76 5.29
N LEU A 221 -13.54 8.73 6.02
CA LEU A 221 -12.83 7.58 5.44
C LEU A 221 -13.66 6.90 4.34
N PHE A 222 -14.91 6.57 4.62
CA PHE A 222 -15.75 5.85 3.65
C PHE A 222 -16.22 6.74 2.49
N ASP A 223 -16.40 8.04 2.69
CA ASP A 223 -16.70 8.97 1.60
C ASP A 223 -15.49 9.13 0.66
N ILE A 224 -14.26 9.14 1.19
CA ILE A 224 -13.03 9.12 0.39
C ILE A 224 -12.94 7.83 -0.44
N VAL A 225 -13.28 6.68 0.13
CA VAL A 225 -13.33 5.42 -0.63
C VAL A 225 -14.35 5.48 -1.76
N LYS A 226 -15.52 6.08 -1.56
CA LYS A 226 -16.52 6.29 -2.62
C LYS A 226 -16.00 7.22 -3.73
N MET A 227 -15.33 8.31 -3.37
CA MET A 227 -14.83 9.30 -4.32
C MET A 227 -13.60 8.80 -5.11
N TYR A 228 -12.65 8.16 -4.42
CA TYR A 228 -11.33 7.87 -4.98
C TYR A 228 -10.93 6.38 -4.93
N GLY A 229 -11.81 5.49 -4.48
CA GLY A 229 -11.49 4.07 -4.29
C GLY A 229 -10.91 3.39 -5.53
N LYS A 230 -11.34 3.80 -6.74
CA LYS A 230 -10.80 3.28 -8.00
C LYS A 230 -9.32 3.64 -8.26
N ARG A 231 -8.76 4.60 -7.51
CA ARG A 231 -7.34 4.98 -7.58
C ARG A 231 -6.49 4.22 -6.58
N VAL A 232 -7.09 3.46 -5.65
CA VAL A 232 -6.37 2.74 -4.58
C VAL A 232 -5.63 1.55 -5.18
N VAL A 233 -4.30 1.56 -5.05
CA VAL A 233 -3.41 0.46 -5.46
C VAL A 233 -2.69 -0.16 -4.28
N GLU A 234 -2.65 0.56 -3.16
CA GLU A 234 -2.05 0.11 -1.91
C GLU A 234 -2.89 0.60 -0.73
N LEU A 235 -2.93 -0.20 0.32
CA LEU A 235 -3.67 0.08 1.55
C LEU A 235 -2.71 -0.04 2.74
N HIS A 236 -2.42 1.07 3.40
CA HIS A 236 -1.76 1.09 4.69
C HIS A 236 -2.78 0.85 5.79
N ILE A 237 -2.54 -0.17 6.61
CA ILE A 237 -3.47 -0.61 7.64
C ILE A 237 -2.88 -0.42 9.03
N ARG A 238 -3.63 0.31 9.85
CA ARG A 238 -3.31 0.61 11.25
C ARG A 238 -4.60 0.73 12.04
N GLN A 239 -4.56 0.40 13.32
CA GLN A 239 -5.72 0.49 14.18
C GLN A 239 -5.45 1.28 15.46
N SER A 240 -6.46 1.95 15.94
CA SER A 240 -6.51 2.56 17.27
C SER A 240 -7.69 2.03 18.07
N VAL A 241 -7.60 2.15 19.38
CA VAL A 241 -8.69 1.88 20.32
C VAL A 241 -8.85 3.11 21.20
N GLY A 242 -10.02 3.73 21.15
CA GLY A 242 -10.26 5.00 21.85
C GLY A 242 -9.30 6.10 21.38
N GLN A 243 -8.96 6.13 20.08
CA GLN A 243 -8.08 7.11 19.42
C GLN A 243 -6.57 6.96 19.77
N ILE A 244 -6.19 5.94 20.54
CA ILE A 244 -4.79 5.61 20.82
C ILE A 244 -4.38 4.46 19.92
N TRP A 245 -3.23 4.58 19.25
CA TRP A 245 -2.71 3.50 18.42
C TRP A 245 -2.48 2.24 19.25
N GLY A 246 -3.09 1.15 18.80
CA GLY A 246 -2.87 -0.17 19.39
C GLY A 246 -1.41 -0.62 19.24
N GLU A 247 -0.99 -1.53 20.09
CA GLU A 247 0.28 -2.22 19.92
C GLU A 247 0.22 -3.26 18.80
N THR A 248 -1.01 -3.68 18.44
CA THR A 248 -1.28 -4.62 17.36
C THR A 248 -2.43 -4.13 16.48
N PHE A 249 -2.40 -4.55 15.21
CA PHE A 249 -3.54 -4.43 14.31
C PHE A 249 -4.62 -5.44 14.71
N GLY A 250 -5.80 -4.94 15.07
CA GLY A 250 -6.90 -5.74 15.60
C GLY A 250 -8.26 -5.05 15.43
N GLU A 251 -9.21 -5.39 16.27
CA GLU A 251 -10.48 -4.66 16.38
C GLU A 251 -10.23 -3.30 17.03
N GLY A 252 -11.00 -2.27 16.64
CA GLY A 252 -10.82 -0.91 17.16
C GLY A 252 -11.72 0.12 16.51
N ASP A 253 -11.22 1.35 16.42
CA ASP A 253 -12.00 2.52 16.00
C ASP A 253 -12.41 2.49 14.51
N ILE A 254 -11.67 1.79 13.65
CA ILE A 254 -11.94 1.68 12.21
C ILE A 254 -12.60 0.33 11.90
N ASP A 255 -13.74 0.37 11.20
CA ASP A 255 -14.44 -0.83 10.70
C ASP A 255 -13.74 -1.36 9.42
N TYR A 256 -12.66 -2.11 9.59
CA TYR A 256 -11.95 -2.76 8.49
C TYR A 256 -12.80 -3.77 7.70
N PRO A 257 -13.68 -4.59 8.31
CA PRO A 257 -14.62 -5.40 7.55
C PRO A 257 -15.49 -4.59 6.58
N ARG A 258 -15.92 -3.39 6.96
CA ARG A 258 -16.61 -2.46 6.06
C ARG A 258 -15.70 -1.94 4.97
N LEU A 259 -14.47 -1.52 5.31
CA LEU A 259 -13.49 -1.04 4.34
C LEU A 259 -13.22 -2.08 3.24
N VAL A 260 -13.08 -3.35 3.63
CA VAL A 260 -12.94 -4.48 2.69
C VAL A 260 -14.16 -4.57 1.75
N ARG A 261 -15.38 -4.46 2.27
CA ARG A 261 -16.60 -4.51 1.45
C ARG A 261 -16.68 -3.34 0.48
N GLU A 262 -16.40 -2.12 0.94
CA GLU A 262 -16.44 -0.90 0.11
C GLU A 262 -15.40 -0.92 -1.03
N LEU A 263 -14.16 -1.37 -0.75
CA LEU A 263 -13.13 -1.52 -1.78
C LEU A 263 -13.47 -2.62 -2.79
N LYS A 264 -14.02 -3.74 -2.33
CA LYS A 264 -14.54 -4.79 -3.23
C LYS A 264 -15.67 -4.29 -4.12
N ALA A 265 -16.55 -3.43 -3.60
CA ALA A 265 -17.67 -2.86 -4.36
C ALA A 265 -17.19 -1.97 -5.52
N VAL A 266 -16.04 -1.31 -5.39
CA VAL A 266 -15.41 -0.56 -6.48
C VAL A 266 -14.43 -1.38 -7.31
N ASN A 267 -14.35 -2.69 -7.07
CA ASN A 267 -13.56 -3.68 -7.81
C ASN A 267 -12.06 -3.40 -7.80
N VAL A 268 -11.50 -3.05 -6.64
CA VAL A 268 -10.05 -2.88 -6.43
C VAL A 268 -9.53 -3.89 -5.41
N LYS A 269 -8.28 -4.31 -5.61
CA LYS A 269 -7.54 -5.25 -4.76
C LYS A 269 -6.15 -4.68 -4.52
N PRO A 270 -6.01 -3.72 -3.60
CA PRO A 270 -4.73 -3.09 -3.32
C PRO A 270 -3.74 -4.06 -2.65
N LEU A 271 -2.44 -3.76 -2.80
CA LEU A 271 -1.41 -4.33 -1.97
C LEU A 271 -1.69 -3.96 -0.50
N LEU A 272 -1.57 -4.92 0.40
CA LEU A 272 -1.80 -4.71 1.83
C LEU A 272 -0.46 -4.48 2.53
N VAL A 273 -0.36 -3.37 3.26
CA VAL A 273 0.83 -3.00 4.02
C VAL A 273 0.46 -2.70 5.46
N LEU A 274 0.95 -3.51 6.38
CA LEU A 274 0.87 -3.25 7.81
C LEU A 274 1.74 -2.03 8.15
N GLU A 275 1.13 -1.05 8.79
CA GLU A 275 1.81 0.13 9.31
C GLU A 275 1.40 0.42 10.75
N GLN A 276 1.27 -0.65 11.57
CA GLN A 276 0.91 -0.55 12.98
C GLN A 276 2.08 0.01 13.79
N CYS A 277 2.17 1.33 13.81
CA CYS A 277 3.18 2.08 14.54
C CYS A 277 2.77 2.34 15.99
N LEU A 278 3.73 2.67 16.83
CA LEU A 278 3.51 3.07 18.21
C LEU A 278 3.51 4.59 18.35
N GLU A 279 2.73 5.08 19.30
CA GLU A 279 2.77 6.43 19.82
C GLU A 279 2.99 6.40 21.36
N PRO A 280 3.27 7.52 22.04
CA PRO A 280 3.65 7.51 23.47
C PRO A 280 2.65 6.81 24.40
N GLN A 281 1.35 6.82 24.04
CA GLN A 281 0.28 6.22 24.82
C GLN A 281 -0.03 4.77 24.42
N SER A 282 0.60 4.25 23.37
CA SER A 282 0.40 2.87 22.93
C SER A 282 0.75 1.90 24.08
N PRO A 283 0.03 0.77 24.21
CA PRO A 283 0.39 -0.27 25.17
C PRO A 283 1.85 -0.72 25.00
N ASN A 284 2.45 -1.24 26.06
CA ASN A 284 3.83 -1.74 26.07
C ASN A 284 3.87 -3.13 26.71
N THR A 285 3.27 -4.11 26.05
CA THR A 285 3.13 -5.49 26.54
C THR A 285 3.82 -6.53 25.63
N LEU A 286 4.13 -6.16 24.39
CA LEU A 286 4.68 -7.03 23.37
C LEU A 286 6.00 -6.47 22.82
N ASN A 287 6.90 -7.35 22.40
CA ASN A 287 8.03 -6.94 21.55
C ASN A 287 7.60 -6.88 20.05
N ALA A 288 8.48 -6.33 19.22
CA ALA A 288 8.20 -6.16 17.79
C ALA A 288 7.78 -7.45 17.09
N ILE A 289 8.46 -8.57 17.37
CA ILE A 289 8.16 -9.86 16.72
C ILE A 289 6.75 -10.34 17.09
N GLN A 290 6.42 -10.33 18.39
CA GLN A 290 5.13 -10.78 18.89
C GLN A 290 3.97 -9.93 18.36
N ALA A 291 4.16 -8.60 18.34
CA ALA A 291 3.15 -7.68 17.83
C ALA A 291 2.87 -7.94 16.34
N HIS A 292 3.92 -7.98 15.51
CA HIS A 292 3.73 -8.19 14.07
C HIS A 292 3.27 -9.61 13.70
N GLN A 293 3.50 -10.62 14.54
CA GLN A 293 2.86 -11.95 14.39
C GLN A 293 1.33 -11.85 14.56
N GLN A 294 0.88 -11.10 15.55
CA GLN A 294 -0.56 -10.88 15.78
C GLN A 294 -1.16 -10.02 14.66
N ASP A 295 -0.47 -8.97 14.23
CA ASP A 295 -0.88 -8.12 13.10
C ASP A 295 -1.11 -8.95 11.84
N LEU A 296 -0.13 -9.79 11.48
CA LEU A 296 -0.21 -10.65 10.32
C LEU A 296 -1.39 -11.63 10.41
N THR A 297 -1.57 -12.25 11.57
CA THR A 297 -2.66 -13.20 11.83
C THR A 297 -4.03 -12.53 11.65
N TYR A 298 -4.23 -11.36 12.24
CA TYR A 298 -5.48 -10.62 12.14
C TYR A 298 -5.72 -10.10 10.72
N ALA A 299 -4.69 -9.56 10.07
CA ALA A 299 -4.80 -9.09 8.69
C ALA A 299 -5.16 -10.23 7.72
N GLN A 300 -4.55 -11.41 7.86
CA GLN A 300 -4.92 -12.58 7.07
C GLN A 300 -6.37 -13.02 7.27
N LYS A 301 -6.90 -12.88 8.48
CA LYS A 301 -8.33 -13.16 8.79
C LYS A 301 -9.24 -12.16 8.08
N ILE A 302 -8.99 -10.86 8.24
CA ILE A 302 -9.85 -9.77 7.72
C ILE A 302 -9.83 -9.71 6.19
N PHE A 303 -8.67 -9.90 5.58
CA PHE A 303 -8.48 -9.83 4.13
C PHE A 303 -8.52 -11.21 3.44
N LYS A 304 -9.05 -12.22 4.10
CA LYS A 304 -9.23 -13.56 3.50
C LYS A 304 -10.00 -13.48 2.18
N GLY A 305 -9.47 -14.12 1.13
CA GLY A 305 -10.06 -14.07 -0.21
C GLY A 305 -9.91 -12.74 -0.92
N TRP A 306 -8.91 -11.94 -0.53
CA TRP A 306 -8.55 -10.68 -1.20
C TRP A 306 -7.69 -10.89 -2.47
N VAL A 307 -7.30 -12.11 -2.80
CA VAL A 307 -6.41 -12.47 -3.92
C VAL A 307 -7.17 -12.53 -5.24
#